data_88e808be2af50f9608d6b8b48663574a
#
_entry.id   88e808be2af50f9608d6b8b48663574a
#
_cell.length_a   1.000
_cell.length_b   1.000
_cell.length_c   1.000
_cell.angle_alpha   90.00
_cell.angle_beta   90.00
_cell.angle_gamma   90.00
#
_symmetry.space_group_name_H-M   'P 1'
#
loop_
_entity.id
_entity.type
_entity.pdbx_description
1 polymer ?
#
loop_
_entity_poly.entity_id
_entity_poly.type
_entity_poly.pdbx_seq_one_letter_code
_entity_poly.pdbx_strand_id
1 'polypeptide(L)'
;MYGYWSHFLCDVGAHEISRKRRYRQEKFLETTGYLFAFRNGLVEEIPTDVAEDTIIPYYVYNKGYMIGYAEDAKVYVKWPTDMKDWMKQKKRAADAHTKLTNYVKDFPKVKSFFGEIIWGVVGLGKVLRYPKTPKEFLWTVFLFPTRMAMWISLHYELKFKKREYSDGWRENLEVESTRTLD
;
A
#
# COMPACT_ATOMS: atom_id res chain seq x y z
N MET A 1 -4.81 -10.14 -15.20
CA MET A 1 -3.46 -10.07 -14.61
C MET A 1 -3.36 -8.95 -13.57
N TYR A 2 -3.55 -7.67 -13.89
CA TYR A 2 -3.34 -6.55 -12.95
C TYR A 2 -4.27 -6.57 -11.74
N GLY A 3 -5.53 -6.94 -11.92
CA GLY A 3 -6.47 -7.16 -10.82
C GLY A 3 -5.99 -8.26 -9.88
N TYR A 4 -5.52 -9.39 -10.41
CA TYR A 4 -4.92 -10.46 -9.62
C TYR A 4 -3.70 -9.96 -8.83
N TRP A 5 -2.77 -9.22 -9.45
CA TRP A 5 -1.63 -8.64 -8.76
C TRP A 5 -2.02 -7.69 -7.64
N SER A 6 -3.06 -6.90 -7.85
CA SER A 6 -3.56 -5.98 -6.83
C SER A 6 -4.19 -6.71 -5.66
N HIS A 7 -4.99 -7.76 -5.92
CA HIS A 7 -5.52 -8.65 -4.88
C HIS A 7 -4.40 -9.35 -4.13
N PHE A 8 -3.44 -9.95 -4.82
CA PHE A 8 -2.30 -10.61 -4.20
C PHE A 8 -1.52 -9.68 -3.26
N LEU A 9 -1.18 -8.47 -3.72
CA LEU A 9 -0.46 -7.50 -2.89
C LEU A 9 -1.30 -7.01 -1.70
N CYS A 10 -2.63 -6.92 -1.86
CA CYS A 10 -3.53 -6.56 -0.78
C CYS A 10 -3.67 -7.70 0.23
N ASP A 11 -4.06 -8.88 -0.21
CA ASP A 11 -4.41 -9.99 0.68
C ASP A 11 -3.17 -10.60 1.33
N VAL A 12 -2.17 -10.98 0.53
CA VAL A 12 -0.96 -11.64 1.04
C VAL A 12 -0.01 -10.60 1.66
N GLY A 13 0.33 -9.56 0.92
CA GLY A 13 1.33 -8.58 1.36
C GLY A 13 0.82 -7.69 2.48
N ALA A 14 -0.26 -6.96 2.24
CA ALA A 14 -0.74 -5.95 3.18
C ALA A 14 -1.53 -6.54 4.36
N HIS A 15 -2.46 -7.48 4.12
CA HIS A 15 -3.25 -8.05 5.21
C HIS A 15 -2.49 -9.12 5.98
N GLU A 16 -2.17 -10.25 5.35
CA GLU A 16 -1.67 -11.42 6.05
C GLU A 16 -0.24 -11.26 6.57
N ILE A 17 0.68 -10.74 5.74
CA ILE A 17 2.09 -10.64 6.11
C ILE A 17 2.35 -9.39 6.96
N SER A 18 1.71 -8.26 6.67
CA SER A 18 1.96 -7.01 7.36
C SER A 18 0.97 -6.74 8.49
N ARG A 19 -0.28 -6.34 8.19
CA ARG A 19 -1.22 -5.81 9.20
C ARG A 19 -1.60 -6.83 10.26
N LYS A 20 -2.10 -7.99 9.87
CA LYS A 20 -2.56 -9.04 10.79
C LYS A 20 -1.44 -9.51 11.72
N ARG A 21 -0.25 -9.71 11.18
CA ARG A 21 0.92 -10.09 11.96
C ARG A 21 1.33 -8.99 12.95
N ARG A 22 1.43 -7.73 12.48
CA ARG A 22 1.83 -6.60 13.34
C ARG A 22 0.80 -6.34 14.43
N TYR A 23 -0.49 -6.43 14.11
CA TYR A 23 -1.57 -6.33 15.09
C TYR A 23 -1.44 -7.38 16.20
N ARG A 24 -1.22 -8.65 15.84
CA ARG A 24 -1.01 -9.73 16.81
C ARG A 24 0.26 -9.55 17.67
N GLN A 25 1.23 -8.79 17.19
CA GLN A 25 2.46 -8.48 17.90
C GLN A 25 2.39 -7.13 18.63
N GLU A 26 1.23 -6.50 18.70
CA GLU A 26 1.03 -5.17 19.30
C GLU A 26 1.98 -4.10 18.76
N LYS A 27 2.37 -4.24 17.48
CA LYS A 27 3.26 -3.30 16.79
C LYS A 27 2.46 -2.30 15.98
N PHE A 28 3.04 -1.12 15.79
CA PHE A 28 2.52 -0.10 14.88
C PHE A 28 2.13 -0.72 13.53
N LEU A 29 0.96 -0.37 13.03
CA LEU A 29 0.49 -0.73 11.69
C LEU A 29 -0.09 0.48 10.97
N GLU A 30 0.04 0.50 9.65
CA GLU A 30 -0.54 1.52 8.81
C GLU A 30 -1.98 1.17 8.42
N THR A 31 -2.79 2.20 8.25
CA THR A 31 -4.16 2.07 7.76
C THR A 31 -4.19 1.86 6.24
N THR A 32 -5.34 1.87 5.66
CA THR A 32 -5.55 1.88 4.21
C THR A 32 -6.51 3.01 3.87
N GLY A 33 -6.22 3.77 2.82
CA GLY A 33 -7.06 4.86 2.36
C GLY A 33 -8.47 4.44 1.89
N TYR A 34 -8.72 3.13 1.79
CA TYR A 34 -10.04 2.65 1.38
C TYR A 34 -11.06 2.62 2.52
N LEU A 35 -10.62 2.29 3.74
CA LEU A 35 -11.51 2.23 4.91
C LEU A 35 -10.68 2.31 6.18
N PHE A 36 -10.82 3.41 6.90
CA PHE A 36 -10.32 3.58 8.26
C PHE A 36 -11.14 4.63 8.99
N ALA A 37 -11.10 4.59 10.31
CA ALA A 37 -11.73 5.56 11.17
C ALA A 37 -10.80 5.92 12.34
N PHE A 38 -10.88 7.13 12.81
CA PHE A 38 -10.17 7.59 14.01
C PHE A 38 -11.04 8.58 14.78
N ARG A 39 -10.72 8.77 16.06
CA ARG A 39 -11.49 9.69 16.93
C ARG A 39 -11.28 11.12 16.47
N ASN A 40 -12.35 11.88 16.38
CA ASN A 40 -12.30 13.30 16.08
C ASN A 40 -11.42 14.06 17.10
N GLY A 41 -10.69 15.07 16.64
CA GLY A 41 -9.76 15.87 17.45
C GLY A 41 -8.39 15.23 17.70
N LEU A 42 -8.11 14.01 17.21
CA LEU A 42 -6.78 13.42 17.34
C LEU A 42 -5.77 13.99 16.33
N VAL A 43 -6.23 14.44 15.18
CA VAL A 43 -5.39 15.01 14.13
C VAL A 43 -5.92 16.40 13.82
N GLU A 44 -5.09 17.41 13.99
CA GLU A 44 -5.47 18.82 13.83
C GLU A 44 -5.24 19.28 12.38
N GLU A 45 -4.14 18.85 11.79
CA GLU A 45 -3.73 19.24 10.44
C GLU A 45 -3.14 18.05 9.69
N ILE A 46 -3.47 17.95 8.42
CA ILE A 46 -2.96 16.90 7.52
C ILE A 46 -2.22 17.60 6.37
N PRO A 47 -0.93 17.31 6.18
CA PRO A 47 -0.16 17.85 5.05
C PRO A 47 -0.75 17.42 3.71
N THR A 48 -0.72 18.31 2.72
CA THR A 48 -1.30 18.07 1.40
C THR A 48 -0.36 17.34 0.43
N ASP A 49 0.92 17.19 0.80
CA ASP A 49 1.96 16.57 -0.04
C ASP A 49 2.30 15.13 0.37
N VAL A 50 1.52 14.55 1.29
CA VAL A 50 1.63 13.16 1.73
C VAL A 50 0.23 12.54 1.83
N ALA A 51 0.12 11.24 1.56
CA ALA A 51 -1.18 10.54 1.65
C ALA A 51 -1.66 10.48 3.12
N GLU A 52 -2.92 10.85 3.34
CA GLU A 52 -3.56 10.88 4.67
C GLU A 52 -3.56 9.52 5.36
N ASP A 53 -3.81 8.44 4.63
CA ASP A 53 -3.81 7.07 5.14
C ASP A 53 -2.41 6.61 5.58
N THR A 54 -1.38 7.31 5.13
CA THR A 54 0.00 7.05 5.50
C THR A 54 0.41 7.83 6.75
N ILE A 55 0.02 9.12 6.87
CA ILE A 55 0.50 9.98 7.97
C ILE A 55 -0.38 9.94 9.22
N ILE A 56 -1.71 9.86 9.09
CA ILE A 56 -2.64 9.85 10.22
C ILE A 56 -2.31 8.75 11.24
N PRO A 57 -2.02 7.50 10.85
CA PRO A 57 -1.65 6.46 11.80
C PRO A 57 -0.45 6.83 12.68
N TYR A 58 0.54 7.53 12.13
CA TYR A 58 1.70 7.97 12.90
C TYR A 58 1.34 9.06 13.91
N TYR A 59 0.53 10.05 13.53
CA TYR A 59 0.07 11.08 14.46
C TYR A 59 -0.73 10.49 15.63
N VAL A 60 -1.62 9.54 15.33
CA VAL A 60 -2.42 8.85 16.35
C VAL A 60 -1.53 8.00 17.25
N TYR A 61 -0.59 7.26 16.69
CA TYR A 61 0.36 6.44 17.44
C TYR A 61 1.29 7.28 18.32
N ASN A 62 1.75 8.45 17.83
CA ASN A 62 2.56 9.40 18.59
C ASN A 62 1.86 9.95 19.83
N LYS A 63 0.54 10.04 19.77
CA LYS A 63 -0.28 10.44 20.92
C LYS A 63 -0.55 9.28 21.89
N GLY A 64 0.12 8.12 21.72
CA GLY A 64 0.02 6.95 22.60
C GLY A 64 -1.16 6.03 22.31
N TYR A 65 -1.84 6.19 21.18
CA TYR A 65 -2.95 5.32 20.81
C TYR A 65 -2.48 4.15 19.93
N MET A 66 -3.11 3.01 20.12
CA MET A 66 -2.90 1.84 19.28
C MET A 66 -3.79 1.88 18.03
N ILE A 67 -3.25 1.37 16.93
CA ILE A 67 -4.00 1.19 15.68
C ILE A 67 -4.69 -0.16 15.72
N GLY A 68 -6.01 -0.18 15.74
CA GLY A 68 -6.81 -1.40 15.67
C GLY A 68 -6.84 -1.97 14.24
N TYR A 69 -7.12 -3.26 14.15
CA TYR A 69 -7.32 -3.95 12.87
C TYR A 69 -8.64 -4.72 12.89
N ALA A 70 -9.61 -4.25 12.13
CA ALA A 70 -10.92 -4.89 11.98
C ALA A 70 -10.86 -5.87 10.79
N GLU A 71 -10.66 -7.15 11.07
CA GLU A 71 -10.48 -8.19 10.04
C GLU A 71 -11.74 -8.36 9.17
N ASP A 72 -12.92 -8.14 9.75
CA ASP A 72 -14.21 -8.31 9.08
C ASP A 72 -14.69 -7.08 8.31
N ALA A 73 -14.02 -5.93 8.48
CA ALA A 73 -14.36 -4.71 7.75
C ALA A 73 -13.92 -4.84 6.29
N LYS A 74 -14.87 -4.79 5.37
CA LYS A 74 -14.65 -5.00 3.94
C LYS A 74 -15.10 -3.80 3.13
N VAL A 75 -14.32 -3.44 2.12
CA VAL A 75 -14.67 -2.44 1.12
C VAL A 75 -14.37 -3.00 -0.27
N TYR A 76 -15.30 -2.80 -1.20
CA TYR A 76 -15.14 -3.22 -2.58
C TYR A 76 -14.52 -2.09 -3.40
N VAL A 77 -13.43 -2.39 -4.09
CA VAL A 77 -12.69 -1.41 -4.89
C VAL A 77 -12.45 -1.94 -6.29
N LYS A 78 -12.35 -1.03 -7.24
CA LYS A 78 -12.02 -1.36 -8.63
C LYS A 78 -10.52 -1.18 -8.84
N TRP A 79 -9.87 -2.25 -9.23
CA TRP A 79 -8.44 -2.27 -9.47
C TRP A 79 -8.08 -1.71 -10.86
N PRO A 80 -6.83 -1.24 -11.07
CA PRO A 80 -6.35 -0.88 -12.40
C PRO A 80 -6.49 -2.04 -13.38
N THR A 81 -6.87 -1.73 -14.60
CA THR A 81 -7.07 -2.71 -15.68
C THR A 81 -5.90 -2.79 -16.64
N ASP A 82 -4.99 -1.82 -16.60
CA ASP A 82 -3.80 -1.75 -17.44
C ASP A 82 -2.50 -1.55 -16.62
N MET A 83 -1.35 -1.73 -17.29
CA MET A 83 -0.03 -1.62 -16.68
C MET A 83 0.32 -0.20 -16.28
N LYS A 84 -0.07 0.80 -17.06
CA LYS A 84 0.28 2.21 -16.84
C LYS A 84 -0.35 2.70 -15.54
N ASP A 85 -1.65 2.49 -15.37
CA ASP A 85 -2.39 2.86 -14.16
C ASP A 85 -1.92 2.05 -12.95
N TRP A 86 -1.66 0.74 -13.13
CA TRP A 86 -1.12 -0.09 -12.06
C TRP A 86 0.23 0.43 -11.57
N MET A 87 1.15 0.74 -12.48
CA MET A 87 2.45 1.31 -12.13
C MET A 87 2.33 2.66 -11.44
N LYS A 88 1.47 3.55 -11.93
CA LYS A 88 1.21 4.86 -11.31
C LYS A 88 0.70 4.71 -9.88
N GLN A 89 -0.31 3.86 -9.68
CA GLN A 89 -0.87 3.59 -8.35
C GLN A 89 0.20 3.07 -7.38
N LYS A 90 1.04 2.12 -7.82
CA LYS A 90 2.07 1.53 -6.96
C LYS A 90 3.21 2.48 -6.66
N LYS A 91 3.63 3.29 -7.64
CA LYS A 91 4.62 4.36 -7.44
C LYS A 91 4.12 5.42 -6.45
N ARG A 92 2.85 5.87 -6.60
CA ARG A 92 2.25 6.82 -5.66
C ARG A 92 2.26 6.29 -4.23
N ALA A 93 1.81 5.04 -4.03
CA ALA A 93 1.81 4.42 -2.73
C ALA A 93 3.21 4.24 -2.11
N ALA A 94 4.25 4.06 -2.93
CA ALA A 94 5.62 3.98 -2.47
C ALA A 94 6.22 5.38 -2.18
N ASP A 95 5.90 6.39 -2.99
CA ASP A 95 6.34 7.77 -2.84
C ASP A 95 5.81 8.42 -1.56
N ALA A 96 4.55 8.17 -1.20
CA ALA A 96 3.96 8.63 0.05
C ALA A 96 4.81 8.25 1.28
N HIS A 97 5.39 7.05 1.29
CA HIS A 97 6.29 6.61 2.37
C HIS A 97 7.66 7.29 2.36
N THR A 98 8.12 7.75 1.20
CA THR A 98 9.37 8.50 1.11
C THR A 98 9.20 9.89 1.72
N LYS A 99 8.10 10.57 1.43
CA LYS A 99 7.80 11.91 1.96
C LYS A 99 7.44 11.92 3.44
N LEU A 100 6.90 10.81 3.96
CA LEU A 100 6.59 10.66 5.37
C LEU A 100 7.76 11.02 6.29
N THR A 101 9.00 10.77 5.85
CA THR A 101 10.21 11.10 6.63
C THR A 101 10.40 12.60 6.91
N ASN A 102 9.72 13.47 6.17
CA ASN A 102 9.74 14.91 6.39
C ASN A 102 8.92 15.32 7.63
N TYR A 103 7.93 14.53 7.99
CA TYR A 103 6.96 14.83 9.04
C TYR A 103 7.15 13.99 10.30
N VAL A 104 7.68 12.78 10.14
CA VAL A 104 7.80 11.82 11.23
C VAL A 104 9.24 11.35 11.34
N LYS A 105 9.87 11.60 12.50
CA LYS A 105 11.22 11.15 12.83
C LYS A 105 11.12 9.91 13.72
N ASP A 106 12.05 8.98 13.58
CA ASP A 106 12.24 7.80 14.47
C ASP A 106 11.12 6.75 14.47
N PHE A 107 10.37 6.62 13.40
CA PHE A 107 9.32 5.59 13.30
C PHE A 107 9.71 4.39 12.44
N PRO A 108 9.16 3.21 12.77
CA PRO A 108 9.42 2.00 11.99
C PRO A 108 8.86 2.17 10.57
N LYS A 109 9.75 2.18 9.58
CA LYS A 109 9.35 2.16 8.17
C LYS A 109 8.65 0.84 7.88
N VAL A 110 7.35 0.91 7.61
CA VAL A 110 6.54 -0.29 7.31
C VAL A 110 6.73 -0.73 5.87
N LYS A 111 6.92 0.21 4.94
CA LYS A 111 7.19 -0.08 3.53
C LYS A 111 8.57 0.45 3.12
N SER A 112 9.36 -0.45 2.56
CA SER A 112 10.63 -0.13 1.93
C SER A 112 10.97 -1.21 0.90
N PHE A 113 11.82 -0.90 -0.06
CA PHE A 113 12.29 -1.86 -1.05
C PHE A 113 12.84 -3.15 -0.41
N PHE A 114 13.78 -3.01 0.51
CA PHE A 114 14.35 -4.16 1.22
C PHE A 114 13.34 -4.86 2.13
N GLY A 115 12.43 -4.10 2.74
CA GLY A 115 11.34 -4.66 3.53
C GLY A 115 10.44 -5.56 2.69
N GLU A 116 10.07 -5.18 1.47
CA GLU A 116 9.26 -6.00 0.57
C GLU A 116 9.96 -7.32 0.21
N ILE A 117 11.27 -7.31 -0.03
CA ILE A 117 12.05 -8.52 -0.30
C ILE A 117 12.04 -9.45 0.92
N ILE A 118 12.38 -8.93 2.08
CA ILE A 118 12.41 -9.71 3.34
C ILE A 118 11.01 -10.32 3.61
N TRP A 119 9.95 -9.52 3.47
CA TRP A 119 8.58 -9.99 3.68
C TRP A 119 8.14 -11.01 2.64
N GLY A 120 8.61 -10.91 1.40
CA GLY A 120 8.40 -11.91 0.36
C GLY A 120 9.02 -13.26 0.74
N VAL A 121 10.24 -13.25 1.27
CA VAL A 121 10.93 -14.47 1.75
C VAL A 121 10.23 -15.05 2.98
N VAL A 122 9.96 -14.23 4.00
CA VAL A 122 9.27 -14.67 5.23
C VAL A 122 7.86 -15.19 4.94
N GLY A 123 7.18 -14.62 3.95
CA GLY A 123 5.84 -15.00 3.52
C GLY A 123 5.79 -16.05 2.43
N LEU A 124 6.92 -16.65 2.03
CA LEU A 124 7.02 -17.51 0.85
C LEU A 124 5.98 -18.63 0.80
N GLY A 125 5.71 -19.27 1.95
CA GLY A 125 4.66 -20.30 2.03
C GLY A 125 3.26 -19.79 1.68
N LYS A 126 2.92 -18.54 2.03
CA LYS A 126 1.64 -17.91 1.66
C LYS A 126 1.65 -17.48 0.20
N VAL A 127 2.78 -16.96 -0.27
CA VAL A 127 2.99 -16.57 -1.68
C VAL A 127 2.76 -17.76 -2.61
N LEU A 128 3.32 -18.93 -2.29
CA LEU A 128 3.20 -20.13 -3.11
C LEU A 128 1.83 -20.81 -3.03
N ARG A 129 1.09 -20.61 -1.93
CA ARG A 129 -0.27 -21.18 -1.75
C ARG A 129 -1.38 -20.31 -2.32
N TYR A 130 -1.12 -19.05 -2.62
CA TYR A 130 -2.14 -18.12 -3.09
C TYR A 130 -2.62 -18.43 -4.52
N PRO A 131 -1.75 -18.73 -5.51
CA PRO A 131 -2.17 -19.09 -6.85
C PRO A 131 -2.99 -20.39 -6.85
N LYS A 132 -4.15 -20.36 -7.50
CA LYS A 132 -5.05 -21.52 -7.62
C LYS A 132 -4.95 -22.22 -8.97
N THR A 133 -4.34 -21.56 -9.96
CA THR A 133 -4.17 -22.06 -11.33
C THR A 133 -2.75 -21.87 -11.82
N PRO A 134 -2.25 -22.68 -12.79
CA PRO A 134 -0.94 -22.46 -13.40
C PRO A 134 -0.76 -21.06 -13.99
N LYS A 135 -1.82 -20.47 -14.53
CA LYS A 135 -1.83 -19.11 -15.05
C LYS A 135 -1.58 -18.07 -13.96
N GLU A 136 -2.24 -18.22 -12.80
CA GLU A 136 -2.02 -17.36 -11.63
C GLU A 136 -0.61 -17.51 -11.06
N PHE A 137 -0.07 -18.73 -11.06
CA PHE A 137 1.31 -18.98 -10.67
C PHE A 137 2.30 -18.21 -11.56
N LEU A 138 2.14 -18.27 -12.88
CA LEU A 138 2.93 -17.46 -13.80
C LEU A 138 2.78 -15.96 -13.52
N TRP A 139 1.57 -15.48 -13.29
CA TRP A 139 1.34 -14.07 -12.92
C TRP A 139 2.03 -13.70 -11.62
N THR A 140 2.05 -14.59 -10.63
CA THR A 140 2.78 -14.37 -9.38
C THR A 140 4.29 -14.26 -9.63
N VAL A 141 4.85 -15.13 -10.45
CA VAL A 141 6.28 -15.07 -10.82
C VAL A 141 6.61 -13.75 -11.52
N PHE A 142 5.79 -13.29 -12.46
CA PHE A 142 6.00 -12.03 -13.17
C PHE A 142 5.78 -10.78 -12.28
N LEU A 143 5.03 -10.90 -11.20
CA LEU A 143 4.81 -9.78 -10.28
C LEU A 143 6.12 -9.29 -9.65
N PHE A 144 7.04 -10.19 -9.27
CA PHE A 144 8.27 -9.80 -8.58
C PHE A 144 9.20 -8.93 -9.43
N PRO A 145 9.57 -9.32 -10.67
CA PRO A 145 10.38 -8.45 -11.52
C PRO A 145 9.65 -7.14 -11.87
N THR A 146 8.32 -7.17 -12.01
CA THR A 146 7.53 -5.96 -12.26
C THR A 146 7.57 -5.00 -11.05
N ARG A 147 7.49 -5.52 -9.83
CA ARG A 147 7.67 -4.72 -8.61
C ARG A 147 9.07 -4.14 -8.52
N MET A 148 10.10 -4.92 -8.84
CA MET A 148 11.48 -4.45 -8.90
C MET A 148 11.64 -3.30 -9.90
N ALA A 149 11.13 -3.47 -11.12
CA ALA A 149 11.13 -2.42 -12.14
C ALA A 149 10.39 -1.16 -11.69
N MET A 150 9.28 -1.31 -10.97
CA MET A 150 8.55 -0.17 -10.37
C MET A 150 9.41 0.59 -9.37
N TRP A 151 10.10 -0.09 -8.45
CA TRP A 151 10.99 0.54 -7.48
C TRP A 151 12.18 1.24 -8.13
N ILE A 152 12.83 0.60 -9.10
CA ILE A 152 13.94 1.19 -9.86
C ILE A 152 13.45 2.47 -10.57
N SER A 153 12.31 2.40 -11.26
CA SER A 153 11.71 3.53 -11.96
C SER A 153 11.35 4.66 -11.01
N LEU A 154 10.78 4.36 -9.82
CA LEU A 154 10.47 5.37 -8.82
C LEU A 154 11.74 6.07 -8.31
N HIS A 155 12.77 5.31 -7.95
CA HIS A 155 14.03 5.89 -7.47
C HIS A 155 14.70 6.77 -8.54
N TYR A 156 14.66 6.34 -9.81
CA TYR A 156 15.12 7.16 -10.92
C TYR A 156 14.34 8.46 -11.05
N GLU A 157 13.01 8.41 -10.99
CA GLU A 157 12.15 9.60 -11.08
C GLU A 157 12.40 10.57 -9.91
N LEU A 158 12.53 10.07 -8.68
CA LEU A 158 12.81 10.89 -7.50
C LEU A 158 14.18 11.56 -7.58
N LYS A 159 15.20 10.83 -8.04
CA LYS A 159 16.59 11.33 -8.07
C LYS A 159 16.85 12.30 -9.23
N PHE A 160 16.32 11.99 -10.42
CA PHE A 160 16.69 12.71 -11.65
C PHE A 160 15.58 13.60 -12.20
N LYS A 161 14.29 13.28 -11.98
CA LYS A 161 13.17 14.05 -12.53
C LYS A 161 12.51 14.98 -11.51
N LYS A 162 12.99 15.04 -10.26
CA LYS A 162 12.41 15.83 -9.17
C LYS A 162 10.88 15.71 -9.10
N ARG A 163 10.40 14.47 -9.13
CA ARG A 163 8.97 14.17 -9.15
C ARG A 163 8.27 14.83 -7.97
N GLU A 164 7.22 15.60 -8.25
CA GLU A 164 6.30 16.10 -7.25
C GLU A 164 5.24 15.05 -6.92
N TYR A 165 4.77 15.06 -5.68
CA TYR A 165 3.67 14.19 -5.26
C TYR A 165 2.39 14.62 -5.96
N SER A 166 1.68 13.65 -6.56
CA SER A 166 0.37 13.86 -7.16
C SER A 166 -0.61 12.86 -6.57
N ASP A 167 -1.73 13.34 -6.07
CA ASP A 167 -2.76 12.49 -5.49
C ASP A 167 -3.54 11.70 -6.55
N GLY A 168 -3.74 12.25 -7.73
CA GLY A 168 -4.37 11.57 -8.86
C GLY A 168 -3.48 10.49 -9.50
N TRP A 169 -3.97 9.27 -9.63
CA TRP A 169 -3.27 8.20 -10.35
C TRP A 169 -4.03 7.69 -11.58
N ARG A 170 -5.32 7.98 -11.68
CA ARG A 170 -6.14 7.61 -12.83
C ARG A 170 -6.11 8.70 -13.87
N GLU A 171 -5.84 8.33 -15.12
CA GLU A 171 -5.98 9.21 -16.28
C GLU A 171 -7.31 8.96 -17.00
N ASN A 172 -7.81 7.74 -16.96
CA ASN A 172 -9.07 7.39 -17.61
C ASN A 172 -10.23 7.59 -16.63
N LEU A 173 -10.93 8.72 -16.76
CA LEU A 173 -12.09 9.07 -15.95
C LEU A 173 -13.34 8.23 -16.27
N GLU A 174 -13.35 7.48 -17.37
CA GLU A 174 -14.45 6.57 -17.74
C GLU A 174 -14.48 5.32 -16.85
N VAL A 175 -13.40 5.04 -16.14
CA VAL A 175 -13.36 3.93 -15.19
C VAL A 175 -13.82 4.40 -13.83
N GLU A 176 -15.09 4.20 -13.50
CA GLU A 176 -15.63 4.47 -12.16
C GLU A 176 -14.80 3.80 -11.07
N SER A 177 -14.47 4.56 -10.02
CA SER A 177 -13.60 4.07 -8.94
C SER A 177 -14.30 3.17 -7.94
N THR A 178 -15.61 3.29 -7.85
CA THR A 178 -16.46 2.54 -6.92
C THR A 178 -17.63 1.94 -7.68
N ARG A 179 -18.07 0.76 -7.23
CA ARG A 179 -19.34 0.19 -7.68
C ARG A 179 -20.46 0.95 -6.98
N THR A 180 -21.42 1.51 -7.74
CA THR A 180 -22.68 1.96 -7.18
C THR A 180 -23.37 0.74 -6.56
N LEU A 181 -23.82 0.88 -5.34
CA LEU A 181 -24.69 -0.10 -4.69
C LEU A 181 -26.09 0.19 -5.24
N ASP A 182 -26.48 -0.53 -6.29
CA ASP A 182 -27.88 -0.60 -6.73
C ASP A 182 -28.65 -1.59 -5.85
#